data_a7e388c2f1a3cd5ee79cd3b882739605
#
_entry.id   a7e388c2f1a3cd5ee79cd3b882739605
#
_cell.length_a   1.000
_cell.length_b   1.000
_cell.length_c   1.000
_cell.angle_alpha   90.00
_cell.angle_beta   90.00
_cell.angle_gamma   90.00
#
_symmetry.space_group_name_H-M   'P 1'
#
loop_
_entity.id
_entity.type
_entity.pdbx_description
1 polymer ?
#
loop_
_entity_poly.entity_id
_entity_poly.type
_entity_poly.pdbx_seq_one_letter_code
_entity_poly.pdbx_strand_id
1 'polypeptide(L)'
;MAGSGKSTLARKLAEKYGLKYFSGGDALKALAAEAGYKAGGVGWWETEEGKKFLRERMGNPEFDRKVDEKLLEWAKRGNVVLDSWTMPWLLKEGFKVWLEVSQEERAKRIAKRDGISHEEALEALKEKDEKTKAIYKKLYGFNLGEDLTPFDMVLDTSQLKANEVFRVICMTIDRLYLHKTQNLKTRGLR
;
A
#
# COMPACT_ATOMS: atom_id res chain seq x y z
N MET A 1 2.29 -3.57 4.09
CA MET A 1 2.51 -5.02 3.85
C MET A 1 1.22 -5.67 3.37
N ALA A 2 1.25 -6.82 2.70
CA ALA A 2 0.05 -7.56 2.29
C ALA A 2 -0.78 -7.96 3.53
N GLY A 3 -2.11 -7.99 3.43
CA GLY A 3 -3.00 -8.33 4.54
C GLY A 3 -3.18 -7.26 5.63
N SER A 4 -2.51 -6.10 5.54
CA SER A 4 -2.64 -5.03 6.55
C SER A 4 -3.93 -4.20 6.45
N GLY A 5 -4.74 -4.37 5.42
CA GLY A 5 -5.95 -3.56 5.19
C GLY A 5 -5.73 -2.26 4.40
N LYS A 6 -4.52 -2.02 3.94
CA LYS A 6 -4.09 -0.82 3.23
C LYS A 6 -5.01 -0.44 2.06
N SER A 7 -5.30 -1.36 1.15
CA SER A 7 -6.13 -1.11 -0.03
C SER A 7 -7.59 -0.78 0.32
N THR A 8 -8.14 -1.46 1.34
CA THR A 8 -9.49 -1.18 1.85
C THR A 8 -9.58 0.23 2.42
N LEU A 9 -8.59 0.62 3.23
CA LEU A 9 -8.51 1.95 3.81
C LEU A 9 -8.32 3.02 2.72
N ALA A 10 -7.40 2.82 1.79
CA ALA A 10 -7.07 3.78 0.75
C ALA A 10 -8.27 4.08 -0.16
N ARG A 11 -9.06 3.07 -0.54
CA ARG A 11 -10.30 3.27 -1.31
C ARG A 11 -11.34 4.09 -0.54
N LYS A 12 -11.57 3.77 0.75
CA LYS A 12 -12.49 4.53 1.61
C LYS A 12 -12.05 5.99 1.81
N LEU A 13 -10.75 6.24 1.94
CA LEU A 13 -10.22 7.61 2.04
C LEU A 13 -10.41 8.36 0.72
N ALA A 14 -10.13 7.74 -0.41
CA ALA A 14 -10.33 8.33 -1.73
C ALA A 14 -11.80 8.74 -1.93
N GLU A 15 -12.73 7.85 -1.61
CA GLU A 15 -14.18 8.10 -1.66
C GLU A 15 -14.59 9.27 -0.73
N LYS A 16 -14.19 9.20 0.54
CA LYS A 16 -14.57 10.25 1.53
C LYS A 16 -14.10 11.65 1.14
N TYR A 17 -12.88 11.75 0.63
CA TYR A 17 -12.26 13.06 0.33
C TYR A 17 -12.33 13.46 -1.15
N GLY A 18 -13.02 12.70 -1.99
CA GLY A 18 -13.15 12.98 -3.43
C GLY A 18 -11.80 12.91 -4.17
N LEU A 19 -10.90 12.01 -3.73
CA LEU A 19 -9.56 11.84 -4.29
C LEU A 19 -9.53 10.68 -5.30
N LYS A 20 -8.58 10.71 -6.23
CA LYS A 20 -8.34 9.59 -7.13
C LYS A 20 -7.52 8.52 -6.41
N TYR A 21 -7.91 7.25 -6.57
CA TYR A 21 -7.20 6.09 -6.00
C TYR A 21 -6.31 5.42 -7.04
N PHE A 22 -5.06 5.14 -6.67
CA PHE A 22 -4.13 4.36 -7.48
C PHE A 22 -3.40 3.32 -6.62
N SER A 23 -3.27 2.10 -7.16
CA SER A 23 -2.65 0.96 -6.50
C SER A 23 -1.43 0.47 -7.26
N GLY A 24 -0.28 0.40 -6.59
CA GLY A 24 0.93 -0.23 -7.13
C GLY A 24 0.75 -1.73 -7.37
N GLY A 25 -0.02 -2.40 -6.51
CA GLY A 25 -0.34 -3.82 -6.68
C GLY A 25 -1.19 -4.10 -7.92
N ASP A 26 -2.17 -3.25 -8.22
CA ASP A 26 -2.99 -3.39 -9.43
C ASP A 26 -2.18 -3.04 -10.69
N ALA A 27 -1.30 -2.04 -10.61
CA ALA A 27 -0.40 -1.71 -11.72
C ALA A 27 0.59 -2.84 -12.02
N LEU A 28 1.15 -3.50 -10.99
CA LEU A 28 1.99 -4.69 -11.18
C LEU A 28 1.22 -5.85 -11.83
N LYS A 29 -0.03 -6.09 -11.44
CA LYS A 29 -0.88 -7.11 -12.08
C LYS A 29 -1.11 -6.80 -13.56
N ALA A 30 -1.33 -5.54 -13.91
CA ALA A 30 -1.48 -5.13 -15.31
C ALA A 30 -0.21 -5.42 -16.10
N LEU A 31 0.98 -5.10 -15.57
CA LEU A 31 2.26 -5.44 -16.20
C LEU A 31 2.49 -6.96 -16.30
N ALA A 32 2.06 -7.73 -15.30
CA ALA A 32 2.11 -9.18 -15.36
C ALA A 32 1.22 -9.72 -16.50
N ALA A 33 0.02 -9.17 -16.66
CA ALA A 33 -0.86 -9.56 -17.77
C ALA A 33 -0.25 -9.22 -19.14
N GLU A 34 0.38 -8.06 -19.28
CA GLU A 34 1.13 -7.68 -20.49
C GLU A 34 2.30 -8.64 -20.78
N ALA A 35 2.92 -9.19 -19.72
CA ALA A 35 3.98 -10.20 -19.82
C ALA A 35 3.44 -11.65 -20.06
N GLY A 36 2.13 -11.82 -20.27
CA GLY A 36 1.51 -13.10 -20.60
C GLY A 36 1.02 -13.94 -19.42
N TYR A 37 1.05 -13.40 -18.18
CA TYR A 37 0.48 -14.07 -17.03
C TYR A 37 -1.05 -13.87 -16.96
N LYS A 38 -1.78 -14.88 -16.48
CA LYS A 38 -3.23 -14.75 -16.21
C LYS A 38 -3.45 -13.96 -14.92
N ALA A 39 -2.97 -12.72 -14.90
CA ALA A 39 -3.00 -11.85 -13.74
C ALA A 39 -4.37 -11.20 -13.56
N GLY A 40 -5.06 -11.53 -12.46
CA GLY A 40 -6.36 -10.93 -12.15
C GLY A 40 -6.97 -11.47 -10.86
N GLY A 41 -8.04 -10.81 -10.42
CA GLY A 41 -8.81 -11.26 -9.27
C GLY A 41 -8.15 -11.02 -7.90
N VAL A 42 -8.93 -11.32 -6.88
CA VAL A 42 -8.48 -11.37 -5.48
C VAL A 42 -7.69 -12.66 -5.30
N GLY A 43 -6.63 -12.64 -4.50
CA GLY A 43 -5.83 -13.84 -4.21
C GLY A 43 -4.83 -14.26 -5.30
N TRP A 44 -4.73 -13.55 -6.42
CA TRP A 44 -3.82 -13.93 -7.50
C TRP A 44 -2.35 -14.06 -7.04
N TRP A 45 -1.90 -13.24 -6.12
CA TRP A 45 -0.53 -13.27 -5.61
C TRP A 45 -0.16 -14.59 -4.89
N GLU A 46 -1.17 -15.29 -4.39
CA GLU A 46 -1.07 -16.55 -3.66
C GLU A 46 -1.16 -17.78 -4.61
N THR A 47 -1.50 -17.56 -5.89
CA THR A 47 -1.52 -18.62 -6.92
C THR A 47 -0.11 -18.98 -7.40
N GLU A 48 0.05 -20.13 -8.03
CA GLU A 48 1.32 -20.54 -8.64
C GLU A 48 1.80 -19.56 -9.72
N GLU A 49 0.89 -18.97 -10.50
CA GLU A 49 1.25 -17.91 -11.45
C GLU A 49 1.73 -16.63 -10.77
N GLY A 50 1.08 -16.20 -9.70
CA GLY A 50 1.51 -15.05 -8.91
C GLY A 50 2.87 -15.27 -8.26
N LYS A 51 3.11 -16.46 -7.72
CA LYS A 51 4.42 -16.87 -7.17
C LYS A 51 5.50 -16.93 -8.27
N LYS A 52 5.18 -17.44 -9.47
CA LYS A 52 6.09 -17.46 -10.61
C LYS A 52 6.46 -16.03 -11.03
N PHE A 53 5.48 -15.16 -11.20
CA PHE A 53 5.73 -13.75 -11.51
C PHE A 53 6.58 -13.05 -10.43
N LEU A 54 6.32 -13.34 -9.15
CA LEU A 54 7.13 -12.78 -8.05
C LEU A 54 8.61 -13.22 -8.16
N ARG A 55 8.88 -14.46 -8.56
CA ARG A 55 10.26 -14.94 -8.84
C ARG A 55 10.90 -14.22 -10.01
N GLU A 56 10.17 -14.04 -11.12
CA GLU A 56 10.66 -13.30 -12.30
C GLU A 56 10.95 -11.84 -11.98
N ARG A 57 10.05 -11.20 -11.25
CA ARG A 57 10.19 -9.81 -10.77
C ARG A 57 11.47 -9.59 -9.97
N MET A 58 11.95 -10.59 -9.20
CA MET A 58 13.24 -10.49 -8.49
C MET A 58 14.43 -10.34 -9.44
N GLY A 59 14.38 -10.97 -10.62
CA GLY A 59 15.39 -10.88 -11.66
C GLY A 59 15.24 -9.65 -12.55
N ASN A 60 14.04 -9.06 -12.60
CA ASN A 60 13.71 -7.95 -13.48
C ASN A 60 13.10 -6.77 -12.73
N PRO A 61 13.92 -5.83 -12.22
CA PRO A 61 13.47 -4.68 -11.47
C PRO A 61 12.67 -3.65 -12.29
N GLU A 62 12.62 -3.79 -13.61
CA GLU A 62 11.91 -2.86 -14.49
C GLU A 62 10.40 -2.85 -14.24
N PHE A 63 9.82 -3.97 -13.79
CA PHE A 63 8.41 -4.01 -13.41
C PHE A 63 8.11 -2.99 -12.28
N ASP A 64 8.96 -2.97 -11.25
CA ASP A 64 8.79 -2.05 -10.12
C ASP A 64 9.05 -0.61 -10.52
N ARG A 65 10.11 -0.34 -11.28
CA ARG A 65 10.42 1.01 -11.76
C ARG A 65 9.28 1.62 -12.57
N LYS A 66 8.72 0.86 -13.53
CA LYS A 66 7.60 1.33 -14.36
C LYS A 66 6.36 1.67 -13.52
N VAL A 67 6.07 0.86 -12.50
CA VAL A 67 4.96 1.13 -11.58
C VAL A 67 5.24 2.40 -10.77
N ASP A 68 6.42 2.52 -10.20
CA ASP A 68 6.78 3.65 -9.35
C ASP A 68 6.85 4.95 -10.13
N GLU A 69 7.39 4.97 -11.33
CA GLU A 69 7.35 6.12 -12.25
C GLU A 69 5.91 6.59 -12.49
N LYS A 70 5.01 5.66 -12.78
CA LYS A 70 3.61 5.97 -13.01
C LYS A 70 2.91 6.51 -11.75
N LEU A 71 3.21 5.96 -10.59
CA LEU A 71 2.70 6.49 -9.31
C LEU A 71 3.24 7.89 -9.00
N LEU A 72 4.51 8.16 -9.30
CA LEU A 72 5.11 9.48 -9.16
C LEU A 72 4.48 10.51 -10.11
N GLU A 73 4.16 10.13 -11.35
CA GLU A 73 3.43 10.99 -12.29
C GLU A 73 2.04 11.37 -11.75
N TRP A 74 1.32 10.42 -11.18
CA TRP A 74 0.01 10.69 -10.59
C TRP A 74 0.11 11.55 -9.32
N ALA A 75 1.13 11.32 -8.49
CA ALA A 75 1.40 12.16 -7.33
C ALA A 75 1.60 13.63 -7.70
N LYS A 76 2.34 13.91 -8.78
CA LYS A 76 2.55 15.28 -9.29
C LYS A 76 1.27 16.00 -9.69
N ARG A 77 0.24 15.27 -10.09
CA ARG A 77 -1.08 15.84 -10.43
C ARG A 77 -1.90 16.24 -9.21
N GLY A 78 -1.53 15.76 -8.03
CA GLY A 78 -2.22 16.03 -6.76
C GLY A 78 -3.59 15.35 -6.64
N ASN A 79 -4.24 15.57 -5.51
CA ASN A 79 -5.59 15.03 -5.21
C ASN A 79 -5.67 13.50 -5.38
N VAL A 80 -4.70 12.76 -4.85
CA VAL A 80 -4.59 11.32 -5.01
C VAL A 80 -4.39 10.61 -3.66
N VAL A 81 -4.87 9.36 -3.59
CA VAL A 81 -4.48 8.39 -2.58
C VAL A 81 -3.69 7.29 -3.27
N LEU A 82 -2.45 7.09 -2.84
CA LEU A 82 -1.55 6.08 -3.38
C LEU A 82 -1.48 4.88 -2.43
N ASP A 83 -1.92 3.73 -2.89
CA ASP A 83 -1.72 2.45 -2.22
C ASP A 83 -0.42 1.81 -2.73
N SER A 84 0.69 2.14 -2.09
CA SER A 84 2.02 1.72 -2.52
C SER A 84 2.91 1.38 -1.33
N TRP A 85 3.90 0.52 -1.58
CA TRP A 85 4.93 0.18 -0.59
C TRP A 85 6.17 1.08 -0.71
N THR A 86 6.40 1.69 -1.88
CA THR A 86 7.60 2.46 -2.21
C THR A 86 7.43 3.96 -2.07
N MET A 87 6.22 4.46 -2.37
CA MET A 87 5.96 5.91 -2.41
C MET A 87 6.31 6.67 -1.13
N PRO A 88 6.20 6.13 0.09
CA PRO A 88 6.66 6.84 1.29
C PRO A 88 8.13 7.24 1.26
N TRP A 89 9.00 6.45 0.63
CA TRP A 89 10.44 6.77 0.47
C TRP A 89 10.72 7.61 -0.78
N LEU A 90 9.94 7.45 -1.85
CA LEU A 90 10.18 8.11 -3.13
C LEU A 90 9.55 9.51 -3.22
N LEU A 91 8.50 9.79 -2.46
CA LEU A 91 7.85 11.11 -2.41
C LEU A 91 8.40 11.94 -1.25
N LYS A 92 8.63 13.24 -1.50
CA LYS A 92 8.98 14.21 -0.45
C LYS A 92 7.75 14.69 0.30
N GLU A 93 6.63 14.85 -0.39
CA GLU A 93 5.37 15.42 0.13
C GLU A 93 4.28 14.35 0.27
N GLY A 94 3.20 14.73 0.97
CA GLY A 94 2.04 13.88 1.21
C GLY A 94 1.98 13.32 2.63
N PHE A 95 0.79 12.99 3.09
CA PHE A 95 0.58 12.35 4.40
C PHE A 95 0.80 10.84 4.27
N LYS A 96 1.83 10.34 4.90
CA LYS A 96 2.32 8.97 4.76
C LYS A 96 1.94 8.14 5.97
N VAL A 97 1.20 7.05 5.76
CA VAL A 97 0.69 6.19 6.83
C VAL A 97 1.22 4.78 6.69
N TRP A 98 1.79 4.25 7.77
CA TRP A 98 2.11 2.84 7.92
C TRP A 98 1.06 2.16 8.79
N LEU A 99 0.50 1.04 8.30
CA LEU A 99 -0.37 0.16 9.08
C LEU A 99 0.44 -1.03 9.59
N GLU A 100 0.72 -1.04 10.88
CA GLU A 100 1.40 -2.14 11.54
C GLU A 100 0.40 -3.26 11.85
N VAL A 101 0.80 -4.49 11.55
CA VAL A 101 0.02 -5.71 11.83
C VAL A 101 0.99 -6.87 11.90
N SER A 102 0.85 -7.74 12.87
CA SER A 102 1.66 -8.96 12.97
C SER A 102 1.48 -9.86 11.74
N GLN A 103 2.51 -10.63 11.42
CA GLN A 103 2.49 -11.54 10.27
C GLN A 103 1.38 -12.59 10.41
N GLU A 104 1.16 -13.10 11.61
CA GLU A 104 0.10 -14.04 11.95
C GLU A 104 -1.30 -13.47 11.67
N GLU A 105 -1.56 -12.24 12.11
CA GLU A 105 -2.85 -11.60 11.88
C GLU A 105 -3.08 -11.28 10.39
N ARG A 106 -2.03 -10.91 9.68
CA ARG A 106 -2.09 -10.70 8.22
C ARG A 106 -2.41 -12.01 7.48
N ALA A 107 -1.78 -13.11 7.89
CA ALA A 107 -2.07 -14.44 7.34
C ALA A 107 -3.51 -14.87 7.57
N LYS A 108 -4.06 -14.68 8.78
CA LYS A 108 -5.49 -14.93 9.08
C LYS A 108 -6.43 -14.14 8.15
N ARG A 109 -6.12 -12.85 7.94
CA ARG A 109 -6.91 -11.98 7.05
C ARG A 109 -6.86 -12.45 5.58
N ILE A 110 -5.71 -12.90 5.11
CA ILE A 110 -5.51 -13.45 3.77
C ILE A 110 -6.23 -14.78 3.63
N ALA A 111 -6.05 -15.72 4.55
CA ALA A 111 -6.71 -17.03 4.55
C ALA A 111 -8.24 -16.87 4.44
N LYS A 112 -8.83 -15.98 5.26
CA LYS A 112 -10.26 -15.69 5.22
C LYS A 112 -10.72 -15.06 3.90
N ARG A 113 -9.92 -14.16 3.32
CA ARG A 113 -10.25 -13.47 2.06
C ARG A 113 -10.22 -14.41 0.87
N ASP A 114 -9.22 -15.28 0.82
CA ASP A 114 -8.89 -16.08 -0.37
C ASP A 114 -9.41 -17.52 -0.27
N GLY A 115 -9.97 -17.92 0.90
CA GLY A 115 -10.53 -19.27 1.12
C GLY A 115 -9.48 -20.37 1.16
N ILE A 116 -8.27 -20.05 1.62
CA ILE A 116 -7.15 -21.00 1.79
C ILE A 116 -6.87 -21.27 3.27
N SER A 117 -6.04 -22.27 3.57
CA SER A 117 -5.64 -22.55 4.94
C SER A 117 -4.77 -21.43 5.53
N HIS A 118 -4.71 -21.35 6.85
CA HIS A 118 -3.85 -20.37 7.52
C HIS A 118 -2.36 -20.63 7.24
N GLU A 119 -1.97 -21.89 7.21
CA GLU A 119 -0.60 -22.34 6.93
C GLU A 119 -0.15 -21.92 5.53
N GLU A 120 -1.00 -22.18 4.51
CA GLU A 120 -0.75 -21.76 3.13
C GLU A 120 -0.64 -20.24 3.01
N ALA A 121 -1.53 -19.50 3.67
CA ALA A 121 -1.51 -18.05 3.67
C ALA A 121 -0.24 -17.49 4.35
N LEU A 122 0.19 -18.10 5.45
CA LEU A 122 1.39 -17.69 6.19
C LEU A 122 2.67 -17.93 5.38
N GLU A 123 2.79 -19.10 4.75
CA GLU A 123 3.93 -19.44 3.90
C GLU A 123 4.03 -18.50 2.69
N ALA A 124 2.93 -18.32 1.95
CA ALA A 124 2.88 -17.43 0.80
C ALA A 124 3.18 -15.97 1.19
N LEU A 125 2.72 -15.55 2.38
CA LEU A 125 2.98 -14.22 2.91
C LEU A 125 4.45 -14.01 3.26
N LYS A 126 5.10 -14.97 3.92
CA LYS A 126 6.53 -14.95 4.25
C LYS A 126 7.37 -14.82 2.99
N GLU A 127 7.13 -15.71 2.03
CA GLU A 127 7.84 -15.70 0.75
C GLU A 127 7.71 -14.35 0.02
N LYS A 128 6.48 -13.81 -0.02
CA LYS A 128 6.20 -12.52 -0.68
C LYS A 128 6.87 -11.35 0.03
N ASP A 129 6.80 -11.30 1.35
CA ASP A 129 7.42 -10.24 2.15
C ASP A 129 8.94 -10.23 1.96
N GLU A 130 9.60 -11.40 2.08
CA GLU A 130 11.05 -11.54 1.91
C GLU A 130 11.51 -11.11 0.52
N LYS A 131 10.86 -11.63 -0.52
CA LYS A 131 11.19 -11.28 -1.91
C LYS A 131 10.98 -9.80 -2.19
N THR A 132 9.89 -9.22 -1.70
CA THR A 132 9.61 -7.79 -1.90
C THR A 132 10.59 -6.91 -1.14
N LYS A 133 10.96 -7.26 0.11
CA LYS A 133 12.02 -6.58 0.87
C LYS A 133 13.35 -6.61 0.10
N ALA A 134 13.74 -7.76 -0.43
CA ALA A 134 14.96 -7.92 -1.21
C ALA A 134 14.96 -7.05 -2.48
N ILE A 135 13.83 -7.00 -3.23
CA ILE A 135 13.68 -6.16 -4.41
C ILE A 135 13.90 -4.68 -4.06
N TYR A 136 13.20 -4.16 -3.05
CA TYR A 136 13.27 -2.74 -2.72
C TYR A 136 14.59 -2.34 -2.06
N LYS A 137 15.22 -3.25 -1.29
CA LYS A 137 16.59 -3.04 -0.82
C LYS A 137 17.58 -2.90 -1.97
N LYS A 138 17.45 -3.75 -3.00
CA LYS A 138 18.30 -3.71 -4.20
C LYS A 138 18.04 -2.46 -5.06
N LEU A 139 16.77 -2.07 -5.25
CA LEU A 139 16.39 -0.96 -6.13
C LEU A 139 16.63 0.41 -5.52
N TYR A 140 16.32 0.58 -4.24
CA TYR A 140 16.19 1.89 -3.60
C TYR A 140 17.00 2.03 -2.31
N GLY A 141 17.59 0.94 -1.80
CA GLY A 141 18.45 0.95 -0.61
C GLY A 141 17.71 0.98 0.73
N PHE A 142 16.40 1.12 0.79
CA PHE A 142 15.67 1.13 2.06
C PHE A 142 15.26 -0.28 2.54
N ASN A 143 15.04 -0.41 3.83
CA ASN A 143 14.57 -1.64 4.48
C ASN A 143 13.06 -1.55 4.73
N LEU A 144 12.26 -2.15 3.86
CA LEU A 144 10.80 -2.15 3.97
C LEU A 144 10.32 -2.79 5.28
N GLY A 145 9.56 -2.02 6.08
CA GLY A 145 9.00 -2.46 7.36
C GLY A 145 9.97 -2.42 8.54
N GLU A 146 11.18 -1.91 8.37
CA GLU A 146 12.18 -1.71 9.42
C GLU A 146 12.48 -0.22 9.62
N ASP A 147 12.70 0.50 8.52
CA ASP A 147 12.83 1.97 8.54
C ASP A 147 11.45 2.60 8.41
N LEU A 148 10.92 3.18 9.48
CA LEU A 148 9.63 3.87 9.51
C LEU A 148 9.77 5.40 9.51
N THR A 149 10.97 5.93 9.37
CA THR A 149 11.24 7.38 9.40
C THR A 149 10.50 8.19 8.31
N PRO A 150 10.19 7.66 7.12
CA PRO A 150 9.44 8.42 6.12
C PRO A 150 7.95 8.62 6.45
N PHE A 151 7.41 7.92 7.46
CA PHE A 151 5.98 7.94 7.76
C PHE A 151 5.61 9.02 8.77
N ASP A 152 4.53 9.77 8.46
CA ASP A 152 3.94 10.76 9.37
C ASP A 152 3.10 10.11 10.46
N MET A 153 2.61 8.90 10.20
CA MET A 153 1.80 8.12 11.15
C MET A 153 2.07 6.63 11.02
N VAL A 154 2.36 6.00 12.16
CA VAL A 154 2.44 4.53 12.30
C VAL A 154 1.30 4.10 13.23
N LEU A 155 0.42 3.22 12.74
CA LEU A 155 -0.74 2.76 13.50
C LEU A 155 -0.76 1.23 13.57
N ASP A 156 -0.63 0.68 14.77
CA ASP A 156 -0.90 -0.74 15.01
C ASP A 156 -2.41 -0.99 14.89
N THR A 157 -2.77 -1.84 13.95
CA THR A 157 -4.16 -2.19 13.64
C THR A 157 -4.53 -3.60 14.06
N SER A 158 -3.68 -4.28 14.85
CA SER A 158 -3.89 -5.68 15.26
C SER A 158 -5.20 -5.87 16.02
N GLN A 159 -5.57 -4.90 16.87
CA GLN A 159 -6.79 -4.92 17.69
C GLN A 159 -7.92 -4.03 17.14
N LEU A 160 -7.73 -3.41 15.98
CA LEU A 160 -8.71 -2.46 15.42
C LEU A 160 -9.48 -3.06 14.25
N LYS A 161 -10.78 -2.82 14.22
CA LYS A 161 -11.62 -3.09 13.06
C LYS A 161 -11.36 -2.06 11.95
N ALA A 162 -11.61 -2.43 10.71
CA ALA A 162 -11.37 -1.56 9.55
C ALA A 162 -12.03 -0.17 9.65
N ASN A 163 -13.23 -0.08 10.25
CA ASN A 163 -13.91 1.20 10.45
C ASN A 163 -13.29 2.05 11.56
N GLU A 164 -12.66 1.43 12.56
CA GLU A 164 -11.96 2.14 13.62
C GLU A 164 -10.65 2.73 13.10
N VAL A 165 -9.88 1.94 12.35
CA VAL A 165 -8.70 2.42 11.63
C VAL A 165 -9.06 3.61 10.72
N PHE A 166 -10.13 3.49 9.94
CA PHE A 166 -10.60 4.55 9.07
C PHE A 166 -10.93 5.84 9.82
N ARG A 167 -11.64 5.75 10.97
CA ARG A 167 -11.98 6.90 11.81
C ARG A 167 -10.74 7.60 12.35
N VAL A 168 -9.78 6.85 12.91
CA VAL A 168 -8.53 7.41 13.46
C VAL A 168 -7.78 8.20 12.38
N ILE A 169 -7.62 7.62 11.19
CA ILE A 169 -6.91 8.28 10.09
C ILE A 169 -7.66 9.51 9.58
N CYS A 170 -9.00 9.43 9.47
CA CYS A 170 -9.80 10.60 9.09
C CYS A 170 -9.66 11.73 10.11
N MET A 171 -9.73 11.45 11.41
CA MET A 171 -9.55 12.48 12.45
C MET A 171 -8.19 13.19 12.29
N THR A 172 -7.14 12.43 12.00
CA THR A 172 -5.79 12.98 11.79
C THR A 172 -5.74 13.86 10.54
N ILE A 173 -6.27 13.39 9.41
CA ILE A 173 -6.33 14.13 8.15
C ILE A 173 -7.16 15.41 8.33
N ASP A 174 -8.36 15.30 8.90
CA ASP A 174 -9.25 16.43 9.12
C ASP A 174 -8.57 17.52 9.97
N ARG A 175 -7.84 17.11 11.01
CA ARG A 175 -7.09 18.02 11.87
C ARG A 175 -5.92 18.70 11.17
N LEU A 176 -5.14 17.94 10.43
CA LEU A 176 -3.90 18.43 9.80
C LEU A 176 -4.16 19.32 8.57
N TYR A 177 -5.18 19.00 7.79
CA TYR A 177 -5.38 19.60 6.47
C TYR A 177 -6.65 20.45 6.38
N LEU A 178 -7.79 20.01 6.93
CA LEU A 178 -9.05 20.74 6.76
C LEU A 178 -9.19 21.90 7.75
N HIS A 179 -8.74 21.77 8.99
CA HIS A 179 -8.76 22.89 9.94
C HIS A 179 -7.77 24.01 9.63
N LYS A 180 -6.65 23.72 8.94
CA LYS A 180 -5.75 24.78 8.45
C LYS A 180 -6.40 25.68 7.42
N THR A 181 -7.25 25.12 6.56
CA THR A 181 -7.93 25.87 5.50
C THR A 181 -9.01 26.82 6.05
N GLN A 182 -9.66 26.46 7.16
CA GLN A 182 -10.63 27.34 7.84
C GLN A 182 -9.96 28.55 8.51
N ASN A 183 -8.81 28.33 9.17
CA ASN A 183 -8.06 29.39 9.83
C ASN A 183 -7.41 30.39 8.86
N LEU A 184 -7.10 29.97 7.63
CA LEU A 184 -6.59 30.88 6.57
C LEU A 184 -7.71 31.73 5.95
N LYS A 185 -8.92 31.18 5.81
CA LYS A 185 -10.10 31.95 5.32
C LYS A 185 -10.58 33.00 6.34
N THR A 186 -10.47 32.73 7.63
CA THR A 186 -10.84 33.69 8.69
C THR A 186 -9.78 34.76 8.93
N ARG A 187 -8.52 34.55 8.56
CA ARG A 187 -7.44 35.56 8.64
C ARG A 187 -7.35 36.47 7.41
N GLY A 188 -7.97 36.11 6.31
CA GLY A 188 -8.02 36.93 5.08
C GLY A 188 -9.20 37.92 5.01
N LEU A 189 -10.00 38.03 6.07
CA LEU A 189 -11.15 38.94 6.18
C LEU A 189 -10.94 40.02 7.26
N ARG A 190 -9.70 40.51 7.40
CA ARG A 190 -9.42 41.72 8.17
C ARG A 190 -8.57 42.69 7.34
#